data_d3b54fa1fb9dc9908e48eff0fbe44987
#
_entry.id   d3b54fa1fb9dc9908e48eff0fbe44987
#
_cell.length_a   1.000
_cell.length_b   1.000
_cell.length_c   1.000
_cell.angle_alpha   90.00
_cell.angle_beta   90.00
_cell.angle_gamma   90.00
#
_symmetry.space_group_name_H-M   'P 1'
#
loop_
_entity.id
_entity.type
_entity.pdbx_description
1 polymer ?
#
loop_
_entity_poly.entity_id
_entity_poly.type
_entity_poly.pdbx_seq_one_letter_code
_entity_poly.pdbx_strand_id
1 'polypeptide(L)'
;SEEELLNDKETNMVCGAAITNERCALGLRAMEAGKDYFTDKAPFTTLEQLDSAKKMVAQTGKKYMVYYGERLHVEGAVLAGNLIEQGAIGKVIHVEGFGPHRLGAAGRPQWFFEKEKYGGILCDIGSHQIEQYLFYAGEEDGTVSRSRIANYAHPQYPELDDFGDCAINGANGTTFYFRVDWFTPDGLRTWGDGRTIIIGTKGYIEIRKYVDVGTERDGGNHVFLVNDQGEQYINATGLTGYPFFGDLILDSLNRTENAMTQAHAFKAAELCLIAQKQAEMVYQAK
;
A
#
# COMPACT_ATOMS: atom_id res chain seq x y z
N SER A 1 24.82 13.09 -9.99
CA SER A 1 23.99 13.96 -9.11
C SER A 1 22.52 13.92 -9.58
N GLU A 2 21.60 14.39 -8.75
CA GLU A 2 20.20 14.58 -9.14
C GLU A 2 20.10 15.52 -10.35
N GLU A 3 20.85 16.62 -10.35
CA GLU A 3 20.87 17.60 -11.43
C GLU A 3 21.31 16.98 -12.77
N GLU A 4 22.33 16.15 -12.78
CA GLU A 4 22.78 15.43 -13.98
C GLU A 4 21.68 14.50 -14.50
N LEU A 5 21.00 13.75 -13.61
CA LEU A 5 19.91 12.88 -13.98
C LEU A 5 18.73 13.64 -14.57
N LEU A 6 18.36 14.77 -13.97
CA LEU A 6 17.23 15.59 -14.44
C LEU A 6 17.55 16.26 -15.80
N ASN A 7 18.81 16.60 -16.07
CA ASN A 7 19.24 17.22 -17.32
C ASN A 7 19.55 16.19 -18.43
N ASP A 8 19.68 14.90 -18.12
CA ASP A 8 19.95 13.86 -19.11
C ASP A 8 18.76 13.66 -20.04
N LYS A 9 18.96 13.88 -21.34
CA LYS A 9 17.89 13.79 -22.36
C LYS A 9 17.50 12.36 -22.72
N GLU A 10 18.33 11.38 -22.40
CA GLU A 10 18.06 9.97 -22.67
C GLU A 10 17.23 9.31 -21.55
N THR A 11 17.24 9.90 -20.35
CA THR A 11 16.45 9.43 -19.21
C THR A 11 15.00 9.88 -19.36
N ASN A 12 14.06 8.93 -19.40
CA ASN A 12 12.62 9.20 -19.54
C ASN A 12 11.85 9.06 -18.22
N MET A 13 12.41 8.35 -17.24
CA MET A 13 11.80 8.09 -15.93
C MET A 13 12.83 8.23 -14.83
N VAL A 14 12.44 8.87 -13.74
CA VAL A 14 13.21 8.94 -12.48
C VAL A 14 12.57 8.04 -11.44
N CYS A 15 13.36 7.13 -10.87
CA CYS A 15 12.93 6.28 -9.77
C CYS A 15 13.48 6.83 -8.46
N GLY A 16 12.59 7.17 -7.51
CA GLY A 16 12.95 7.79 -6.23
C GLY A 16 12.60 6.90 -5.03
N ALA A 17 13.58 6.66 -4.15
CA ALA A 17 13.38 6.03 -2.84
C ALA A 17 13.85 6.96 -1.70
N ALA A 18 13.63 8.26 -1.86
CA ALA A 18 13.97 9.28 -0.88
C ALA A 18 13.19 9.12 0.43
N ILE A 19 13.56 9.89 1.46
CA ILE A 19 12.77 10.04 2.69
C ILE A 19 11.35 10.44 2.30
N THR A 20 10.36 9.90 2.99
CA THR A 20 8.95 9.96 2.57
C THR A 20 8.47 11.39 2.29
N ASN A 21 8.80 12.35 3.15
CA ASN A 21 8.39 13.75 2.96
C ASN A 21 9.11 14.47 1.79
N GLU A 22 10.20 13.91 1.27
CA GLU A 22 10.98 14.49 0.15
C GLU A 22 10.55 13.93 -1.22
N ARG A 23 9.81 12.80 -1.24
CA ARG A 23 9.41 12.09 -2.48
C ARG A 23 8.61 12.97 -3.42
N CYS A 24 7.66 13.74 -2.87
CA CYS A 24 6.86 14.67 -3.67
C CYS A 24 7.73 15.70 -4.38
N ALA A 25 8.59 16.40 -3.65
CA ALA A 25 9.44 17.45 -4.22
C ALA A 25 10.36 16.91 -5.33
N LEU A 26 10.93 15.71 -5.15
CA LEU A 26 11.71 15.06 -6.19
C LEU A 26 10.84 14.73 -7.42
N GLY A 27 9.63 14.20 -7.21
CA GLY A 27 8.68 13.90 -8.29
C GLY A 27 8.28 15.14 -9.09
N LEU A 28 8.02 16.27 -8.41
CA LEU A 28 7.71 17.53 -9.08
C LEU A 28 8.87 17.97 -9.99
N ARG A 29 10.11 17.98 -9.49
CA ARG A 29 11.30 18.34 -10.29
C ARG A 29 11.51 17.38 -11.46
N ALA A 30 11.28 16.08 -11.28
CA ALA A 30 11.37 15.11 -12.37
C ALA A 30 10.35 15.41 -13.49
N MET A 31 9.08 15.66 -13.11
CA MET A 31 8.04 15.99 -14.09
C MET A 31 8.25 17.34 -14.77
N GLU A 32 8.73 18.36 -14.06
CA GLU A 32 9.16 19.66 -14.64
C GLU A 32 10.29 19.47 -15.65
N ALA A 33 11.23 18.55 -15.39
CA ALA A 33 12.30 18.20 -16.33
C ALA A 33 11.84 17.27 -17.48
N GLY A 34 10.52 17.06 -17.62
CA GLY A 34 9.93 16.30 -18.71
C GLY A 34 10.03 14.78 -18.56
N LYS A 35 10.23 14.26 -17.35
CA LYS A 35 10.40 12.83 -17.04
C LYS A 35 9.19 12.30 -16.28
N ASP A 36 8.87 11.03 -16.44
CA ASP A 36 7.95 10.32 -15.54
C ASP A 36 8.65 10.10 -14.19
N TYR A 37 7.87 10.00 -13.13
CA TYR A 37 8.37 9.72 -11.79
C TYR A 37 7.75 8.45 -11.22
N PHE A 38 8.57 7.59 -10.66
CA PHE A 38 8.17 6.38 -9.96
C PHE A 38 8.76 6.38 -8.55
N THR A 39 7.95 6.09 -7.54
CA THR A 39 8.40 6.07 -6.14
C THR A 39 7.79 4.92 -5.36
N ASP A 40 8.43 4.58 -4.25
CA ASP A 40 7.85 3.68 -3.25
C ASP A 40 6.71 4.38 -2.48
N LYS A 41 5.87 3.60 -1.81
CA LYS A 41 4.89 4.07 -0.82
C LYS A 41 5.63 4.61 0.44
N ALA A 42 5.09 5.48 1.27
CA ALA A 42 4.01 6.41 0.97
C ALA A 42 4.55 7.52 0.08
N PRO A 43 3.81 7.92 -0.96
CA PRO A 43 4.32 8.94 -1.88
C PRO A 43 4.29 10.36 -1.30
N PHE A 44 3.47 10.60 -0.28
CA PHE A 44 3.21 11.90 0.34
C PHE A 44 3.07 11.78 1.85
N THR A 45 3.39 12.85 2.57
CA THR A 45 3.13 13.01 4.01
C THR A 45 2.05 14.05 4.30
N THR A 46 1.63 14.85 3.30
CA THR A 46 0.57 15.86 3.44
C THR A 46 -0.36 15.92 2.23
N LEU A 47 -1.59 16.43 2.43
CA LEU A 47 -2.56 16.63 1.35
C LEU A 47 -2.10 17.72 0.36
N GLU A 48 -1.34 18.70 0.82
CA GLU A 48 -0.77 19.77 -0.01
C GLU A 48 0.27 19.21 -1.00
N GLN A 49 1.06 18.22 -0.59
CA GLN A 49 1.97 17.51 -1.48
C GLN A 49 1.19 16.74 -2.57
N LEU A 50 0.13 16.02 -2.18
CA LEU A 50 -0.74 15.31 -3.13
C LEU A 50 -1.37 16.27 -4.13
N ASP A 51 -1.91 17.40 -3.68
CA ASP A 51 -2.50 18.42 -4.56
C ASP A 51 -1.46 18.99 -5.54
N SER A 52 -0.24 19.21 -5.09
CA SER A 52 0.86 19.68 -5.93
C SER A 52 1.22 18.65 -7.01
N ALA A 53 1.26 17.37 -6.65
CA ALA A 53 1.51 16.29 -7.60
C ALA A 53 0.36 16.14 -8.62
N LYS A 54 -0.91 16.22 -8.17
CA LYS A 54 -2.09 16.22 -9.08
C LYS A 54 -2.01 17.37 -10.10
N LYS A 55 -1.66 18.58 -9.66
CA LYS A 55 -1.49 19.75 -10.54
C LYS A 55 -0.36 19.54 -11.53
N MET A 56 0.80 19.05 -11.08
CA MET A 56 1.96 18.81 -11.93
C MET A 56 1.69 17.75 -13.00
N VAL A 57 1.02 16.65 -12.65
CA VAL A 57 0.57 15.63 -13.62
C VAL A 57 -0.33 16.26 -14.67
N ALA A 58 -1.31 17.09 -14.27
CA ALA A 58 -2.22 17.77 -15.19
C ALA A 58 -1.50 18.78 -16.11
N GLN A 59 -0.50 19.49 -15.62
CA GLN A 59 0.25 20.48 -16.36
C GLN A 59 1.25 19.88 -17.35
N THR A 60 1.91 18.79 -16.97
CA THR A 60 3.02 18.22 -17.76
C THR A 60 2.62 17.03 -18.61
N GLY A 61 1.49 16.38 -18.28
CA GLY A 61 1.10 15.08 -18.86
C GLY A 61 2.06 13.95 -18.49
N LYS A 62 2.95 14.16 -17.50
CA LYS A 62 3.85 13.13 -17.00
C LYS A 62 3.17 12.30 -15.92
N LYS A 63 3.70 11.11 -15.67
CA LYS A 63 3.14 10.17 -14.69
C LYS A 63 3.83 10.31 -13.33
N TYR A 64 3.05 10.20 -12.26
CA TYR A 64 3.51 10.03 -10.88
C TYR A 64 3.09 8.65 -10.40
N MET A 65 3.95 7.66 -10.53
CA MET A 65 3.64 6.26 -10.28
C MET A 65 4.12 5.82 -8.90
N VAL A 66 3.35 4.97 -8.22
CA VAL A 66 3.61 4.54 -6.84
C VAL A 66 3.65 3.02 -6.74
N TYR A 67 4.62 2.50 -5.98
CA TYR A 67 4.77 1.08 -5.73
C TYR A 67 4.15 0.65 -4.40
N TYR A 68 3.12 -0.18 -4.47
CA TYR A 68 2.47 -0.80 -3.31
C TYR A 68 2.81 -2.29 -3.24
N GLY A 69 4.01 -2.59 -2.77
CA GLY A 69 4.63 -3.92 -2.87
C GLY A 69 3.83 -5.07 -2.25
N GLU A 70 3.00 -4.83 -1.22
CA GLU A 70 2.20 -5.89 -0.58
C GLU A 70 1.11 -6.49 -1.46
N ARG A 71 0.70 -5.81 -2.54
CA ARG A 71 -0.14 -6.37 -3.59
C ARG A 71 0.66 -6.67 -4.85
N LEU A 72 1.47 -5.73 -5.29
CA LEU A 72 2.13 -5.77 -6.59
C LEU A 72 3.29 -6.78 -6.66
N HIS A 73 3.83 -7.19 -5.49
CA HIS A 73 4.96 -8.11 -5.39
C HIS A 73 4.69 -9.29 -4.43
N VAL A 74 3.43 -9.71 -4.36
CA VAL A 74 2.99 -10.91 -3.62
C VAL A 74 2.08 -11.71 -4.54
N GLU A 75 2.54 -12.88 -5.00
CA GLU A 75 1.80 -13.69 -5.99
C GLU A 75 0.43 -14.13 -5.47
N GLY A 76 0.30 -14.38 -4.17
CA GLY A 76 -1.00 -14.66 -3.54
C GLY A 76 -1.98 -13.49 -3.65
N ALA A 77 -1.48 -12.26 -3.59
CA ALA A 77 -2.30 -11.05 -3.76
C ALA A 77 -2.70 -10.84 -5.23
N VAL A 78 -1.78 -11.09 -6.16
CA VAL A 78 -2.07 -11.06 -7.61
C VAL A 78 -3.12 -12.12 -7.97
N LEU A 79 -2.93 -13.37 -7.48
CA LEU A 79 -3.89 -14.45 -7.72
C LEU A 79 -5.28 -14.12 -7.18
N ALA A 80 -5.37 -13.53 -5.98
CA ALA A 80 -6.66 -13.12 -5.42
C ALA A 80 -7.39 -12.11 -6.31
N GLY A 81 -6.68 -11.14 -6.87
CA GLY A 81 -7.24 -10.21 -7.87
C GLY A 81 -7.80 -10.94 -9.09
N ASN A 82 -7.03 -11.88 -9.66
CA ASN A 82 -7.47 -12.68 -10.80
C ASN A 82 -8.72 -13.52 -10.48
N LEU A 83 -8.79 -14.12 -9.29
CA LEU A 83 -9.95 -14.90 -8.85
C LEU A 83 -11.20 -14.02 -8.67
N ILE A 84 -11.04 -12.79 -8.16
CA ILE A 84 -12.14 -11.82 -8.03
C ILE A 84 -12.65 -11.41 -9.42
N GLU A 85 -11.76 -11.11 -10.35
CA GLU A 85 -12.10 -10.75 -11.73
C GLU A 85 -12.87 -11.89 -12.44
N GLN A 86 -12.49 -13.15 -12.18
CA GLN A 86 -13.17 -14.34 -12.67
C GLN A 86 -14.53 -14.60 -11.99
N GLY A 87 -14.89 -13.81 -10.97
CA GLY A 87 -16.16 -13.93 -10.24
C GLY A 87 -16.21 -15.05 -9.21
N ALA A 88 -15.04 -15.57 -8.77
CA ALA A 88 -14.94 -16.74 -7.87
C ALA A 88 -15.69 -16.57 -6.54
N ILE A 89 -15.85 -15.33 -6.05
CA ILE A 89 -16.58 -14.99 -4.81
C ILE A 89 -17.78 -14.07 -5.03
N GLY A 90 -18.17 -13.82 -6.30
CA GLY A 90 -19.22 -12.86 -6.64
C GLY A 90 -18.80 -11.41 -6.40
N LYS A 91 -19.76 -10.53 -6.08
CA LYS A 91 -19.46 -9.11 -5.80
C LYS A 91 -18.80 -8.99 -4.42
N VAL A 92 -17.65 -8.32 -4.35
CA VAL A 92 -16.99 -8.01 -3.06
C VAL A 92 -17.89 -7.07 -2.24
N ILE A 93 -18.03 -7.33 -0.95
CA ILE A 93 -18.85 -6.57 -0.01
C ILE A 93 -18.06 -6.05 1.19
N HIS A 94 -16.98 -6.74 1.56
CA HIS A 94 -16.14 -6.36 2.70
C HIS A 94 -14.71 -6.84 2.51
N VAL A 95 -13.75 -6.04 3.01
CA VAL A 95 -12.33 -6.42 3.06
C VAL A 95 -11.78 -6.15 4.46
N GLU A 96 -10.95 -7.08 4.97
CA GLU A 96 -10.17 -6.89 6.19
C GLU A 96 -8.68 -7.02 5.88
N GLY A 97 -7.89 -6.06 6.36
CA GLY A 97 -6.44 -6.03 6.16
C GLY A 97 -5.66 -6.07 7.48
N PHE A 98 -4.61 -6.88 7.55
CA PHE A 98 -3.72 -6.97 8.70
C PHE A 98 -2.28 -6.84 8.24
N GLY A 99 -1.62 -5.75 8.67
CA GLY A 99 -0.26 -5.41 8.28
C GLY A 99 0.68 -5.26 9.49
N PRO A 100 0.87 -6.32 10.32
CA PRO A 100 1.87 -6.26 11.37
C PRO A 100 3.28 -6.37 10.77
N HIS A 101 4.19 -5.50 11.21
CA HIS A 101 5.58 -5.46 10.77
C HIS A 101 6.52 -5.57 11.97
N ARG A 102 7.74 -6.05 11.73
CA ARG A 102 8.81 -5.97 12.73
C ARG A 102 9.45 -4.58 12.67
N LEU A 103 9.51 -3.89 13.82
CA LEU A 103 10.09 -2.56 13.88
C LEU A 103 11.59 -2.58 13.55
N GLY A 104 12.37 -3.45 14.17
CA GLY A 104 13.81 -3.51 13.97
C GLY A 104 14.50 -2.18 14.28
N ALA A 105 14.13 -1.51 15.36
CA ALA A 105 14.48 -0.12 15.65
C ALA A 105 15.99 0.18 15.58
N ALA A 106 16.84 -0.77 15.98
CA ALA A 106 18.29 -0.59 15.95
C ALA A 106 18.87 -0.41 14.53
N GLY A 107 18.16 -0.86 13.51
CA GLY A 107 18.56 -0.71 12.10
C GLY A 107 17.90 0.47 11.36
N ARG A 108 17.03 1.21 12.05
CA ARG A 108 16.29 2.33 11.43
C ARG A 108 17.06 3.63 11.56
N PRO A 109 17.08 4.47 10.51
CA PRO A 109 17.63 5.83 10.60
C PRO A 109 16.74 6.71 11.48
N GLN A 110 17.32 7.76 12.08
CA GLN A 110 16.60 8.65 13.00
C GLN A 110 15.32 9.26 12.40
N TRP A 111 15.35 9.65 11.14
CA TRP A 111 14.19 10.26 10.47
C TRP A 111 12.93 9.37 10.49
N PHE A 112 13.11 8.05 10.59
CA PHE A 112 12.00 7.10 10.63
C PHE A 112 11.11 7.28 11.87
N PHE A 113 11.63 7.87 12.93
CA PHE A 113 10.92 8.14 14.18
C PHE A 113 10.39 9.57 14.29
N GLU A 114 10.55 10.39 13.24
CA GLU A 114 10.09 11.77 13.16
C GLU A 114 8.82 11.82 12.27
N LYS A 115 7.67 12.12 12.86
CA LYS A 115 6.37 12.00 12.17
C LYS A 115 6.28 12.86 10.90
N GLU A 116 6.85 14.05 10.91
CA GLU A 116 6.93 14.92 9.73
C GLU A 116 7.64 14.24 8.56
N LYS A 117 8.64 13.39 8.85
CA LYS A 117 9.46 12.75 7.82
C LYS A 117 8.88 11.44 7.31
N TYR A 118 8.32 10.56 8.19
CA TYR A 118 7.79 9.27 7.75
C TYR A 118 6.28 9.29 7.45
N GLY A 119 5.55 10.32 7.95
CA GLY A 119 4.14 10.53 7.62
C GLY A 119 3.12 9.84 8.51
N GLY A 120 3.53 9.05 9.52
CA GLY A 120 2.66 8.27 10.38
C GLY A 120 2.36 6.87 9.86
N ILE A 121 1.93 5.97 10.77
CA ILE A 121 1.77 4.54 10.46
C ILE A 121 0.66 4.26 9.46
N LEU A 122 -0.41 5.08 9.44
CA LEU A 122 -1.51 4.92 8.49
C LEU A 122 -1.12 5.36 7.07
N CYS A 123 -0.12 6.24 6.92
CA CYS A 123 0.49 6.54 5.63
C CYS A 123 1.57 5.51 5.27
N ASP A 124 2.39 5.07 6.20
CA ASP A 124 3.48 4.14 5.93
C ASP A 124 2.94 2.72 5.64
N ILE A 125 2.52 1.96 6.64
CA ILE A 125 2.02 0.59 6.44
C ILE A 125 0.56 0.59 5.95
N GLY A 126 -0.26 1.51 6.45
CA GLY A 126 -1.68 1.60 6.10
C GLY A 126 -1.93 1.83 4.61
N SER A 127 -0.97 2.46 3.90
CA SER A 127 -1.07 2.68 2.45
C SER A 127 -1.21 1.38 1.66
N HIS A 128 -0.52 0.33 2.05
CA HIS A 128 -0.68 -0.99 1.42
C HIS A 128 -2.08 -1.55 1.62
N GLN A 129 -2.67 -1.34 2.80
CA GLN A 129 -3.98 -1.89 3.12
C GLN A 129 -5.09 -1.16 2.36
N ILE A 130 -5.02 0.18 2.30
CA ILE A 130 -5.99 1.01 1.58
C ILE A 130 -5.92 0.76 0.06
N GLU A 131 -4.72 0.66 -0.51
CA GLU A 131 -4.56 0.36 -1.93
C GLU A 131 -5.14 -1.01 -2.29
N GLN A 132 -4.88 -2.04 -1.49
CA GLN A 132 -5.46 -3.37 -1.69
C GLN A 132 -6.98 -3.36 -1.61
N TYR A 133 -7.55 -2.63 -0.64
CA TYR A 133 -8.99 -2.49 -0.55
C TYR A 133 -9.61 -1.89 -1.81
N LEU A 134 -9.10 -0.73 -2.24
CA LEU A 134 -9.61 -0.08 -3.44
C LEU A 134 -9.57 -1.01 -4.65
N PHE A 135 -8.48 -1.75 -4.79
CA PHE A 135 -8.31 -2.70 -5.89
C PHE A 135 -9.29 -3.87 -5.82
N TYR A 136 -9.35 -4.60 -4.68
CA TYR A 136 -10.19 -5.80 -4.56
C TYR A 136 -11.67 -5.48 -4.56
N ALA A 137 -12.06 -4.36 -3.98
CA ALA A 137 -13.45 -3.92 -3.93
C ALA A 137 -13.93 -3.22 -5.22
N GLY A 138 -13.00 -2.89 -6.14
CA GLY A 138 -13.31 -2.08 -7.32
C GLY A 138 -13.80 -0.67 -6.93
N GLU A 139 -13.23 -0.11 -5.86
CA GLU A 139 -13.60 1.21 -5.35
C GLU A 139 -12.74 2.31 -5.98
N GLU A 140 -13.38 3.38 -6.40
CA GLU A 140 -12.72 4.60 -6.90
C GLU A 140 -12.73 5.72 -5.85
N ASP A 141 -13.56 5.60 -4.81
CA ASP A 141 -13.67 6.57 -3.73
C ASP A 141 -14.16 5.93 -2.43
N GLY A 142 -14.00 6.65 -1.31
CA GLY A 142 -14.48 6.19 -0.01
C GLY A 142 -14.37 7.27 1.07
N THR A 143 -15.02 7.00 2.19
CA THR A 143 -14.99 7.88 3.36
C THR A 143 -14.38 7.17 4.55
N VAL A 144 -13.34 7.75 5.12
CA VAL A 144 -12.74 7.29 6.38
C VAL A 144 -13.75 7.54 7.50
N SER A 145 -14.36 6.48 8.00
CA SER A 145 -15.39 6.56 9.05
C SER A 145 -14.79 6.60 10.44
N ARG A 146 -13.61 5.99 10.63
CA ARG A 146 -12.85 6.02 11.89
C ARG A 146 -11.38 5.70 11.60
N SER A 147 -10.49 6.40 12.31
CA SER A 147 -9.07 6.05 12.36
C SER A 147 -8.50 6.32 13.75
N ARG A 148 -7.56 5.48 14.19
CA ARG A 148 -6.90 5.59 15.49
C ARG A 148 -5.43 5.28 15.35
N ILE A 149 -4.62 5.91 16.20
CA ILE A 149 -3.19 5.65 16.33
C ILE A 149 -2.81 5.53 17.80
N ALA A 150 -1.71 4.86 18.07
CA ALA A 150 -1.14 4.79 19.41
C ALA A 150 0.38 4.65 19.37
N ASN A 151 1.01 4.99 20.49
CA ASN A 151 2.35 4.53 20.86
C ASN A 151 2.23 3.75 22.16
N TYR A 152 2.19 2.42 22.07
CA TYR A 152 2.00 1.56 23.24
C TYR A 152 3.29 1.19 23.95
N ALA A 153 4.40 1.06 23.23
CA ALA A 153 5.61 0.43 23.79
C ALA A 153 6.93 1.14 23.44
N HIS A 154 6.88 2.30 22.80
CA HIS A 154 8.09 2.99 22.34
C HIS A 154 8.19 4.43 22.85
N PRO A 155 8.20 4.67 24.20
CA PRO A 155 8.24 6.03 24.76
C PRO A 155 9.51 6.80 24.35
N GLN A 156 10.61 6.12 24.03
CA GLN A 156 11.85 6.73 23.52
C GLN A 156 11.71 7.33 22.12
N TYR A 157 10.61 7.02 21.40
CA TYR A 157 10.26 7.57 20.11
C TYR A 157 8.85 8.17 20.16
N PRO A 158 8.67 9.35 20.78
CA PRO A 158 7.36 9.89 21.11
C PRO A 158 6.50 10.24 19.89
N GLU A 159 7.11 10.41 18.71
CA GLU A 159 6.40 10.69 17.47
C GLU A 159 6.09 9.42 16.65
N LEU A 160 6.59 8.25 17.07
CA LEU A 160 6.28 6.99 16.42
C LEU A 160 4.86 6.55 16.75
N ASP A 161 4.05 6.31 15.74
CA ASP A 161 2.84 5.50 15.89
C ASP A 161 3.27 4.03 15.77
N ASP A 162 3.19 3.26 16.85
CA ASP A 162 3.52 1.83 16.82
C ASP A 162 2.30 0.93 16.55
N PHE A 163 1.12 1.53 16.56
CA PHE A 163 -0.16 0.93 16.22
C PHE A 163 -1.05 1.93 15.47
N GLY A 164 -1.84 1.41 14.52
CA GLY A 164 -2.90 2.16 13.87
C GLY A 164 -4.01 1.25 13.35
N ASP A 165 -5.24 1.72 13.38
CA ASP A 165 -6.38 1.08 12.72
C ASP A 165 -7.26 2.10 11.99
N CYS A 166 -8.00 1.61 10.99
CA CYS A 166 -8.88 2.47 10.22
C CYS A 166 -10.07 1.67 9.66
N ALA A 167 -11.22 2.33 9.57
CA ALA A 167 -12.40 1.83 8.88
C ALA A 167 -12.83 2.80 7.79
N ILE A 168 -13.16 2.27 6.61
CA ILE A 168 -13.56 3.04 5.41
C ILE A 168 -14.88 2.48 4.89
N ASN A 169 -15.77 3.38 4.49
CA ASN A 169 -16.98 3.06 3.73
C ASN A 169 -16.74 3.45 2.27
N GLY A 170 -16.82 2.49 1.36
CA GLY A 170 -16.67 2.71 -0.07
C GLY A 170 -17.89 3.39 -0.70
N ALA A 171 -17.67 4.10 -1.77
CA ALA A 171 -18.73 4.79 -2.51
C ALA A 171 -19.72 3.80 -3.15
N ASN A 172 -19.29 2.59 -3.50
CA ASN A 172 -20.14 1.53 -4.07
C ASN A 172 -20.88 0.70 -3.01
N GLY A 173 -20.73 1.03 -1.71
CA GLY A 173 -21.36 0.37 -0.58
C GLY A 173 -20.55 -0.75 0.05
N THR A 174 -19.31 -0.97 -0.37
CA THR A 174 -18.39 -1.89 0.32
C THR A 174 -17.87 -1.29 1.63
N THR A 175 -17.39 -2.14 2.52
CA THR A 175 -16.78 -1.70 3.78
C THR A 175 -15.37 -2.28 3.91
N PHE A 176 -14.53 -1.54 4.63
CA PHE A 176 -13.16 -1.94 4.89
C PHE A 176 -12.75 -1.66 6.33
N TYR A 177 -11.99 -2.58 6.90
CA TYR A 177 -11.29 -2.39 8.15
C TYR A 177 -9.86 -2.90 8.02
N PHE A 178 -8.91 -2.16 8.62
CA PHE A 178 -7.55 -2.67 8.75
C PHE A 178 -6.90 -2.24 10.07
N ARG A 179 -5.92 -3.03 10.50
CA ARG A 179 -4.94 -2.64 11.50
C ARG A 179 -3.52 -2.84 10.99
N VAL A 180 -2.64 -1.97 11.45
CA VAL A 180 -1.20 -2.01 11.19
C VAL A 180 -0.44 -1.76 12.48
N ASP A 181 0.71 -2.39 12.64
CA ASP A 181 1.49 -2.25 13.86
C ASP A 181 2.96 -2.64 13.68
N TRP A 182 3.80 -2.26 14.65
CA TRP A 182 5.20 -2.58 14.72
C TRP A 182 5.50 -3.67 15.77
N PHE A 183 4.55 -4.61 16.00
CA PHE A 183 4.60 -5.61 17.06
C PHE A 183 4.88 -7.04 16.59
N THR A 184 5.33 -7.24 15.35
CA THR A 184 5.77 -8.57 14.92
C THR A 184 6.98 -9.00 15.76
N PRO A 185 6.88 -10.10 16.53
CA PRO A 185 7.95 -10.53 17.44
C PRO A 185 9.12 -11.16 16.68
N ASP A 186 10.30 -11.13 17.28
CA ASP A 186 11.52 -11.69 16.68
C ASP A 186 11.44 -13.21 16.46
N GLY A 187 10.62 -13.93 17.23
CA GLY A 187 10.39 -15.36 17.04
C GLY A 187 9.61 -15.74 15.78
N LEU A 188 8.96 -14.79 15.09
CA LEU A 188 8.35 -15.08 13.80
C LEU A 188 9.43 -15.23 12.73
N ARG A 189 9.37 -16.29 11.91
CA ARG A 189 10.36 -16.58 10.85
C ARG A 189 10.37 -15.56 9.69
N THR A 190 9.37 -14.65 9.62
CA THR A 190 9.26 -13.58 8.63
C THR A 190 9.23 -12.21 9.31
N TRP A 191 9.37 -11.14 8.54
CA TRP A 191 9.35 -9.76 9.04
C TRP A 191 7.95 -9.25 9.41
N GLY A 192 6.90 -9.97 8.98
CA GLY A 192 5.51 -9.64 9.23
C GLY A 192 4.58 -10.83 8.94
N ASP A 193 3.36 -10.78 9.47
CA ASP A 193 2.28 -11.74 9.21
C ASP A 193 1.13 -10.99 8.50
N GLY A 194 1.41 -10.53 7.29
CA GLY A 194 0.43 -9.80 6.47
C GLY A 194 -0.68 -10.72 5.99
N ARG A 195 -1.93 -10.36 6.31
CA ARG A 195 -3.13 -11.09 5.90
C ARG A 195 -4.16 -10.17 5.30
N THR A 196 -4.95 -10.70 4.36
CA THR A 196 -6.12 -10.01 3.81
C THR A 196 -7.26 -11.00 3.70
N ILE A 197 -8.45 -10.63 4.19
CA ILE A 197 -9.69 -11.39 4.03
C ILE A 197 -10.63 -10.59 3.16
N ILE A 198 -11.13 -11.20 2.07
CA ILE A 198 -12.00 -10.56 1.08
C ILE A 198 -13.29 -11.34 1.03
N ILE A 199 -14.39 -10.71 1.44
CA ILE A 199 -15.72 -11.32 1.50
C ILE A 199 -16.53 -10.85 0.29
N GLY A 200 -17.06 -11.81 -0.45
CA GLY A 200 -17.96 -11.58 -1.56
C GLY A 200 -19.35 -12.20 -1.32
N THR A 201 -20.28 -11.96 -2.24
CA THR A 201 -21.66 -12.46 -2.15
C THR A 201 -21.79 -13.97 -2.36
N LYS A 202 -20.74 -14.65 -2.84
CA LYS A 202 -20.72 -16.09 -3.15
C LYS A 202 -19.57 -16.87 -2.52
N GLY A 203 -18.81 -16.23 -1.63
CA GLY A 203 -17.66 -16.85 -0.99
C GLY A 203 -16.69 -15.83 -0.42
N TYR A 204 -15.52 -16.30 0.01
CA TYR A 204 -14.46 -15.45 0.49
C TYR A 204 -13.08 -15.97 0.08
N ILE A 205 -12.10 -15.06 0.11
CA ILE A 205 -10.68 -15.37 -0.07
C ILE A 205 -9.92 -14.88 1.16
N GLU A 206 -9.08 -15.75 1.77
CA GLU A 206 -8.05 -15.32 2.73
C GLU A 206 -6.68 -15.43 2.06
N ILE A 207 -5.86 -14.39 2.21
CA ILE A 207 -4.46 -14.36 1.77
C ILE A 207 -3.58 -14.31 3.01
N ARG A 208 -2.60 -15.23 3.13
CA ARG A 208 -1.48 -15.15 4.06
C ARG A 208 -0.22 -14.91 3.24
N LYS A 209 0.26 -13.67 3.26
CA LYS A 209 1.27 -13.20 2.28
C LYS A 209 2.64 -13.83 2.48
N TYR A 210 3.08 -13.97 3.74
CA TYR A 210 4.47 -14.26 4.05
C TYR A 210 4.66 -15.53 4.86
N VAL A 211 3.66 -15.97 5.62
CA VAL A 211 3.76 -17.08 6.55
C VAL A 211 2.39 -17.70 6.84
N ASP A 212 2.36 -19.00 7.03
CA ASP A 212 1.27 -19.71 7.68
C ASP A 212 1.81 -20.40 8.94
N VAL A 213 1.57 -19.80 10.11
CA VAL A 213 2.06 -20.31 11.40
C VAL A 213 1.30 -21.58 11.85
N GLY A 214 0.15 -21.87 11.27
CA GLY A 214 -0.67 -23.04 11.58
C GLY A 214 -0.19 -24.33 10.92
N THR A 215 0.80 -24.26 10.05
CA THR A 215 1.34 -25.40 9.32
C THR A 215 2.85 -25.32 9.17
N GLU A 216 3.49 -26.47 8.83
CA GLU A 216 4.91 -26.54 8.46
C GLU A 216 5.17 -26.11 7.00
N ARG A 217 4.18 -25.52 6.32
CA ARG A 217 4.35 -25.02 4.95
C ARG A 217 5.38 -23.91 4.90
N ASP A 218 6.37 -24.11 4.06
CA ASP A 218 7.40 -23.12 3.83
C ASP A 218 6.91 -21.98 2.92
N GLY A 219 7.51 -20.79 3.13
CA GLY A 219 7.26 -19.62 2.29
C GLY A 219 5.94 -18.91 2.59
N GLY A 220 5.55 -18.06 1.65
CA GLY A 220 4.34 -17.25 1.68
C GLY A 220 3.38 -17.62 0.55
N ASN A 221 2.61 -16.64 0.08
CA ASN A 221 1.67 -16.76 -1.04
C ASN A 221 0.56 -17.80 -0.82
N HIS A 222 0.09 -17.94 0.43
CA HIS A 222 -1.02 -18.86 0.73
C HIS A 222 -2.35 -18.19 0.43
N VAL A 223 -3.17 -18.83 -0.40
CA VAL A 223 -4.53 -18.39 -0.75
C VAL A 223 -5.52 -19.47 -0.37
N PHE A 224 -6.53 -19.09 0.40
CA PHE A 224 -7.64 -19.93 0.78
C PHE A 224 -8.91 -19.37 0.12
N LEU A 225 -9.50 -20.14 -0.79
CA LEU A 225 -10.76 -19.79 -1.46
C LEU A 225 -11.86 -20.71 -0.94
N VAL A 226 -12.95 -20.11 -0.48
CA VAL A 226 -14.16 -20.87 -0.09
C VAL A 226 -15.35 -20.26 -0.82
N ASN A 227 -16.09 -21.09 -1.56
CA ASN A 227 -17.30 -20.70 -2.28
C ASN A 227 -18.25 -21.92 -2.42
N ASP A 228 -19.31 -21.78 -3.22
CA ASP A 228 -20.30 -22.87 -3.43
C ASP A 228 -19.71 -24.13 -4.06
N GLN A 229 -18.49 -24.08 -4.58
CA GLN A 229 -17.79 -25.26 -5.15
C GLN A 229 -16.96 -26.00 -4.09
N GLY A 230 -16.79 -25.44 -2.90
CA GLY A 230 -16.05 -26.02 -1.79
C GLY A 230 -14.91 -25.16 -1.27
N GLU A 231 -13.98 -25.81 -0.58
CA GLU A 231 -12.81 -25.21 0.05
C GLU A 231 -11.55 -25.54 -0.77
N GLN A 232 -10.75 -24.55 -1.07
CA GLN A 232 -9.50 -24.72 -1.83
C GLN A 232 -8.35 -23.99 -1.12
N TYR A 233 -7.25 -24.72 -0.96
CA TYR A 233 -5.95 -24.12 -0.64
C TYR A 233 -5.09 -24.06 -1.89
N ILE A 234 -4.53 -22.89 -2.18
CA ILE A 234 -3.66 -22.65 -3.32
C ILE A 234 -2.35 -22.02 -2.81
N ASN A 235 -1.22 -22.68 -3.10
CA ASN A 235 0.08 -22.02 -3.00
C ASN A 235 0.31 -21.26 -4.31
N ALA A 236 0.29 -19.94 -4.27
CA ALA A 236 0.38 -19.11 -5.45
C ALA A 236 1.83 -18.91 -5.95
N THR A 237 2.82 -19.46 -5.26
CA THR A 237 4.23 -19.29 -5.65
C THR A 237 4.49 -19.85 -7.04
N GLY A 238 4.99 -18.99 -7.94
CA GLY A 238 5.27 -19.33 -9.33
C GLY A 238 4.06 -19.40 -10.27
N LEU A 239 2.84 -19.05 -9.78
CA LEU A 239 1.63 -19.14 -10.61
C LEU A 239 1.33 -17.86 -11.39
N THR A 240 1.64 -16.69 -10.85
CA THR A 240 1.25 -15.42 -11.47
C THR A 240 2.43 -14.57 -11.91
N GLY A 241 3.58 -14.76 -11.27
CA GLY A 241 4.69 -13.82 -11.40
C GLY A 241 4.35 -12.42 -10.89
N TYR A 242 5.11 -11.43 -11.35
CA TYR A 242 5.01 -10.03 -10.92
C TYR A 242 4.86 -9.11 -12.14
N PRO A 243 3.66 -9.00 -12.75
CA PRO A 243 3.47 -8.28 -14.02
C PRO A 243 3.69 -6.77 -13.91
N PHE A 244 3.52 -6.20 -12.71
CA PHE A 244 3.48 -4.75 -12.48
C PHE A 244 4.63 -3.97 -13.14
N PHE A 245 5.87 -4.38 -12.98
CA PHE A 245 7.00 -3.62 -13.54
C PHE A 245 7.06 -3.65 -15.05
N GLY A 246 6.68 -4.77 -15.68
CA GLY A 246 6.56 -4.87 -17.13
C GLY A 246 5.49 -3.93 -17.67
N ASP A 247 4.31 -3.97 -17.05
CA ASP A 247 3.18 -3.10 -17.41
C ASP A 247 3.49 -1.62 -17.13
N LEU A 248 4.17 -1.29 -16.03
CA LEU A 248 4.62 0.07 -15.70
C LEU A 248 5.52 0.66 -16.80
N ILE A 249 6.49 -0.13 -17.28
CA ILE A 249 7.39 0.30 -18.36
C ILE A 249 6.59 0.52 -19.65
N LEU A 250 5.70 -0.42 -20.00
CA LEU A 250 4.84 -0.29 -21.18
C LEU A 250 3.89 0.90 -21.06
N ASP A 251 3.33 1.16 -19.89
CA ASP A 251 2.48 2.33 -19.62
C ASP A 251 3.25 3.65 -19.78
N SER A 252 4.51 3.69 -19.37
CA SER A 252 5.35 4.87 -19.58
C SER A 252 5.66 5.09 -21.07
N LEU A 253 5.97 4.03 -21.82
CA LEU A 253 6.26 4.09 -23.25
C LEU A 253 5.03 4.42 -24.09
N ASN A 254 3.90 3.77 -23.80
CA ASN A 254 2.68 3.84 -24.61
C ASN A 254 1.68 4.88 -24.09
N ARG A 255 1.97 5.52 -22.96
CA ARG A 255 1.09 6.48 -22.26
C ARG A 255 -0.27 5.87 -21.87
N THR A 256 -0.27 4.59 -21.50
CA THR A 256 -1.42 3.83 -20.96
C THR A 256 -1.37 3.75 -19.44
N GLU A 257 -2.35 3.11 -18.79
CA GLU A 257 -2.45 2.97 -17.32
C GLU A 257 -2.91 1.55 -16.92
N ASN A 258 -2.29 0.52 -17.52
CA ASN A 258 -2.65 -0.89 -17.29
C ASN A 258 -2.09 -1.41 -15.96
N ALA A 259 -0.89 -1.00 -15.57
CA ALA A 259 -0.25 -1.40 -14.32
C ALA A 259 -1.02 -0.87 -13.09
N MET A 260 -1.38 0.41 -13.15
CA MET A 260 -2.17 1.12 -12.14
C MET A 260 -2.57 2.48 -12.71
N THR A 261 -3.83 2.86 -12.54
CA THR A 261 -4.25 4.20 -12.95
C THR A 261 -3.71 5.27 -12.02
N GLN A 262 -3.43 6.45 -12.55
CA GLN A 262 -3.00 7.60 -11.76
C GLN A 262 -4.04 7.98 -10.71
N ALA A 263 -5.32 7.86 -11.07
CA ALA A 263 -6.44 8.12 -10.17
C ALA A 263 -6.42 7.16 -8.96
N HIS A 264 -6.21 5.85 -9.18
CA HIS A 264 -6.14 4.85 -8.11
C HIS A 264 -4.97 5.14 -7.15
N ALA A 265 -3.75 5.39 -7.68
CA ALA A 265 -2.59 5.69 -6.87
C ALA A 265 -2.79 6.93 -5.98
N PHE A 266 -3.39 7.99 -6.54
CA PHE A 266 -3.68 9.22 -5.80
C PHE A 266 -4.83 9.07 -4.81
N LYS A 267 -5.87 8.28 -5.13
CA LYS A 267 -6.96 8.01 -4.19
C LYS A 267 -6.48 7.20 -2.99
N ALA A 268 -5.64 6.18 -3.21
CA ALA A 268 -5.03 5.43 -2.11
C ALA A 268 -4.24 6.35 -1.18
N ALA A 269 -3.38 7.23 -1.74
CA ALA A 269 -2.63 8.21 -0.96
C ALA A 269 -3.54 9.21 -0.23
N GLU A 270 -4.60 9.72 -0.88
CA GLU A 270 -5.55 10.66 -0.29
C GLU A 270 -6.24 10.08 0.96
N LEU A 271 -6.76 8.85 0.86
CA LEU A 271 -7.42 8.19 1.98
C LEU A 271 -6.44 7.91 3.14
N CYS A 272 -5.18 7.57 2.85
CA CYS A 272 -4.14 7.42 3.87
C CYS A 272 -3.89 8.73 4.64
N LEU A 273 -3.73 9.83 3.90
CA LEU A 273 -3.47 11.15 4.47
C LEU A 273 -4.66 11.64 5.30
N ILE A 274 -5.89 11.43 4.82
CA ILE A 274 -7.11 11.73 5.58
C ILE A 274 -7.17 10.87 6.86
N ALA A 275 -6.93 9.56 6.74
CA ALA A 275 -6.94 8.64 7.89
C ALA A 275 -5.92 9.06 8.95
N GLN A 276 -4.68 9.39 8.54
CA GLN A 276 -3.64 9.84 9.46
C GLN A 276 -3.96 11.19 10.10
N LYS A 277 -4.48 12.15 9.32
CA LYS A 277 -4.81 13.51 9.79
C LYS A 277 -5.92 13.52 10.82
N GLN A 278 -6.94 12.67 10.66
CA GLN A 278 -8.10 12.62 11.58
C GLN A 278 -7.97 11.57 12.68
N ALA A 279 -6.85 10.83 12.71
CA ALA A 279 -6.69 9.72 13.66
C ALA A 279 -6.74 10.18 15.11
N GLU A 280 -7.56 9.50 15.90
CA GLU A 280 -7.59 9.67 17.35
C GLU A 280 -6.35 9.00 17.97
N MET A 281 -5.60 9.76 18.78
CA MET A 281 -4.52 9.20 19.61
C MET A 281 -5.15 8.53 20.83
N VAL A 282 -5.20 7.19 20.83
CA VAL A 282 -5.87 6.43 21.90
C VAL A 282 -4.95 6.08 23.07
N TYR A 283 -3.64 6.08 22.86
CA TYR A 283 -2.64 5.84 23.90
C TYR A 283 -1.28 6.41 23.51
N GLN A 284 -0.60 7.01 24.51
CA GLN A 284 0.78 7.49 24.38
C GLN A 284 1.60 6.95 25.56
N ALA A 285 2.60 6.12 25.25
CA ALA A 285 3.53 5.62 26.26
C ALA A 285 4.32 6.78 26.90
N LYS A 286 4.60 6.65 28.21
CA LYS A 286 5.28 7.65 29.03
C LYS A 286 6.71 7.22 29.34
#